data_daec12d928997480db452897df57a19f
#
_entry.id   daec12d928997480db452897df57a19f
#
_cell.length_a   1.000
_cell.length_b   1.000
_cell.length_c   1.000
_cell.angle_alpha   90.00
_cell.angle_beta   90.00
_cell.angle_gamma   90.00
#
_symmetry.space_group_name_H-M   'P 1'
#
loop_
_entity.id
_entity.type
_entity.pdbx_description
1 polymer ?
#
loop_
_entity_poly.entity_id
_entity_poly.type
_entity_poly.pdbx_seq_one_letter_code
_entity_poly.pdbx_strand_id
1 'polypeptide(L)'
;MKKIICLLLVLIMVLSVFASCGEPKDNGDESTSDIETGEPTGTEAETTEPEKPHVMKDYNLADFKIVYGGNQNLELAESLKNKIKEKTGVELSVAKGTASNDEGCELIIGNAVRAISTACYDYKNNKYMDSNGILCDNGKVQLLGIEKRTIKESIDYFINNIAKDNSATISIAEEGALCDKINLSTEKIYKKADASDIRIVTNNILQEWIATNTYKLSATKRESRIYELISAYALLEADIMGFQEVDPDWYTVRGLNDEMAKLGYALVPANNVKFTDRQILNPIYYNTDRFTLLDGGYVAYNTSALENGPYDERWYSWAVLQDKTTGKQVIVANTHFIWGWGDVNGSSQKAIYYRNKCAEQLVALIAEKQIVYPNAAGIVMGDLNSYLDSDVCNILGSSLNSARDTSAKKVNVNYDSDMPNVGIKPSRSSSPKVIDHIYYTKTGVTAKRYEVSISPYTYVYSDHVPVLFDFVLN
;
A
#
# COMPACT_ATOMS: atom_id res chain seq x y z
N MET A 1 -10.45 -52.15 2.49
CA MET A 1 -11.75 -52.27 1.81
C MET A 1 -12.72 -51.07 2.04
N LYS A 2 -12.69 -50.35 3.17
CA LYS A 2 -13.59 -49.18 3.40
C LYS A 2 -13.22 -47.89 2.70
N LYS A 3 -11.97 -47.73 2.23
CA LYS A 3 -11.52 -46.52 1.50
C LYS A 3 -11.76 -46.53 -0.02
N ILE A 4 -12.06 -47.68 -0.59
CA ILE A 4 -12.32 -47.81 -2.05
C ILE A 4 -13.80 -47.59 -2.37
N ILE A 5 -14.70 -47.79 -1.42
CA ILE A 5 -16.16 -47.60 -1.62
C ILE A 5 -16.56 -46.13 -1.64
N CYS A 6 -15.83 -45.24 -0.91
CA CYS A 6 -16.12 -43.80 -0.95
C CYS A 6 -15.71 -43.13 -2.29
N LEU A 7 -14.71 -43.68 -2.97
CA LEU A 7 -14.26 -43.09 -4.25
C LEU A 7 -15.20 -43.43 -5.43
N LEU A 8 -15.91 -44.55 -5.36
CA LEU A 8 -16.87 -44.95 -6.41
C LEU A 8 -18.22 -44.20 -6.28
N LEU A 9 -18.61 -43.76 -5.11
CA LEU A 9 -19.87 -43.01 -4.88
C LEU A 9 -19.77 -41.54 -5.34
N VAL A 10 -18.58 -40.97 -5.31
CA VAL A 10 -18.35 -39.60 -5.83
C VAL A 10 -18.30 -39.57 -7.35
N LEU A 11 -17.86 -40.65 -8.01
CA LEU A 11 -17.81 -40.73 -9.47
C LEU A 11 -19.18 -40.92 -10.12
N ILE A 12 -20.16 -41.47 -9.43
CA ILE A 12 -21.52 -41.71 -9.93
C ILE A 12 -22.39 -40.44 -9.84
N MET A 13 -22.09 -39.50 -8.94
CA MET A 13 -22.81 -38.21 -8.84
C MET A 13 -22.40 -37.17 -9.89
N VAL A 14 -21.24 -37.34 -10.56
CA VAL A 14 -20.76 -36.36 -11.56
C VAL A 14 -21.25 -36.69 -12.97
N LEU A 15 -21.79 -37.87 -13.21
CA LEU A 15 -22.22 -38.32 -14.56
C LEU A 15 -23.71 -38.10 -14.86
N SER A 16 -24.49 -37.49 -13.97
CA SER A 16 -25.95 -37.31 -14.15
C SER A 16 -26.40 -35.89 -14.53
N VAL A 17 -25.50 -34.97 -14.88
CA VAL A 17 -25.84 -33.55 -15.18
C VAL A 17 -25.66 -33.17 -16.65
N PHE A 18 -25.16 -34.05 -17.53
CA PHE A 18 -24.99 -33.75 -18.96
C PHE A 18 -25.95 -34.56 -19.85
N ALA A 19 -27.22 -34.22 -19.82
CA ALA A 19 -28.14 -34.59 -20.85
C ALA A 19 -29.32 -33.62 -20.90
N SER A 20 -29.20 -32.55 -21.62
CA SER A 20 -30.25 -31.79 -22.31
C SER A 20 -29.79 -30.39 -22.67
N CYS A 21 -29.53 -30.14 -23.93
CA CYS A 21 -30.00 -28.94 -24.63
C CYS A 21 -29.59 -29.00 -26.09
N GLY A 22 -30.60 -28.80 -26.93
CA GLY A 22 -30.58 -28.97 -28.37
C GLY A 22 -29.93 -27.81 -29.11
N GLU A 23 -29.61 -28.10 -30.36
CA GLU A 23 -29.05 -27.20 -31.38
C GLU A 23 -30.02 -26.08 -31.78
N PRO A 24 -29.54 -24.88 -32.10
CA PRO A 24 -30.27 -23.94 -32.94
C PRO A 24 -29.71 -23.90 -34.36
N LYS A 25 -30.67 -23.82 -35.29
CA LYS A 25 -30.52 -23.77 -36.73
C LYS A 25 -29.87 -22.47 -37.22
N ASP A 26 -29.07 -22.67 -38.25
CA ASP A 26 -28.53 -21.74 -39.21
C ASP A 26 -29.63 -20.98 -39.99
N ASN A 27 -29.49 -19.65 -40.15
CA ASN A 27 -30.08 -18.89 -41.25
C ASN A 27 -29.18 -17.69 -41.53
N GLY A 28 -28.54 -17.73 -42.68
CA GLY A 28 -27.78 -16.65 -43.25
C GLY A 28 -28.64 -15.49 -43.71
N ASP A 29 -28.06 -14.30 -43.73
CA ASP A 29 -28.25 -13.39 -44.88
C ASP A 29 -27.09 -12.40 -44.98
N GLU A 30 -26.58 -12.24 -46.17
CA GLU A 30 -25.56 -11.27 -46.56
C GLU A 30 -26.18 -9.88 -46.71
N SER A 31 -25.49 -8.83 -46.24
CA SER A 31 -25.53 -7.55 -46.96
C SER A 31 -24.29 -6.71 -46.64
N THR A 32 -23.58 -6.42 -47.68
CA THR A 32 -22.49 -5.44 -47.83
C THR A 32 -23.02 -4.01 -47.66
N SER A 33 -22.27 -3.15 -46.93
CA SER A 33 -22.02 -1.76 -47.38
C SER A 33 -21.08 -0.99 -46.46
N ASP A 34 -20.06 -0.44 -47.09
CA ASP A 34 -19.43 0.87 -46.91
C ASP A 34 -18.63 1.22 -45.62
N ILE A 35 -17.34 1.30 -45.87
CA ILE A 35 -16.31 1.89 -45.06
C ILE A 35 -16.47 3.42 -45.12
N GLU A 36 -16.81 4.04 -44.00
CA GLU A 36 -16.53 5.47 -43.77
C GLU A 36 -15.41 5.62 -42.74
N THR A 37 -14.31 6.23 -43.17
CA THR A 37 -13.20 6.70 -42.36
C THR A 37 -13.60 7.96 -41.64
N GLY A 38 -13.91 7.86 -40.32
CA GLY A 38 -14.10 8.98 -39.43
C GLY A 38 -12.94 9.11 -38.47
N GLU A 39 -12.19 10.20 -38.57
CA GLU A 39 -11.22 10.63 -37.53
C GLU A 39 -11.91 10.84 -36.21
N PRO A 40 -11.33 10.40 -35.05
CA PRO A 40 -11.85 10.77 -33.76
C PRO A 40 -11.29 12.12 -33.33
N THR A 41 -12.00 13.20 -33.60
CA THR A 41 -11.86 14.45 -32.88
C THR A 41 -12.80 14.44 -31.69
N GLY A 42 -12.28 14.48 -30.48
CA GLY A 42 -13.09 14.68 -29.30
C GLY A 42 -12.31 14.34 -28.04
N THR A 43 -11.40 15.23 -27.64
CA THR A 43 -11.00 15.38 -26.24
C THR A 43 -12.25 15.80 -25.46
N GLU A 44 -12.86 14.87 -24.75
CA GLU A 44 -13.82 15.24 -23.68
C GLU A 44 -13.03 15.99 -22.61
N ALA A 45 -13.24 17.31 -22.56
CA ALA A 45 -12.83 18.12 -21.44
C ALA A 45 -13.62 17.63 -20.22
N GLU A 46 -12.91 17.15 -19.18
CA GLU A 46 -13.49 17.03 -17.84
C GLU A 46 -14.18 18.35 -17.52
N THR A 47 -15.49 18.35 -17.50
CA THR A 47 -16.29 19.44 -16.98
C THR A 47 -16.11 19.44 -15.47
N THR A 48 -15.12 20.19 -14.97
CA THR A 48 -15.06 20.52 -13.55
C THR A 48 -16.34 21.30 -13.24
N GLU A 49 -17.18 20.75 -12.35
CA GLU A 49 -18.28 21.54 -11.78
C GLU A 49 -17.70 22.86 -11.25
N PRO A 50 -18.35 24.00 -11.52
CA PRO A 50 -17.89 25.28 -11.01
C PRO A 50 -17.85 25.21 -9.48
N GLU A 51 -16.67 25.47 -8.90
CA GLU A 51 -16.50 25.53 -7.45
C GLU A 51 -17.54 26.51 -6.87
N LYS A 52 -18.32 26.05 -5.90
CA LYS A 52 -19.23 26.89 -5.17
C LYS A 52 -18.44 28.03 -4.49
N PRO A 53 -18.84 29.26 -4.57
CA PRO A 53 -18.14 30.36 -3.91
C PRO A 53 -18.09 30.09 -2.40
N HIS A 54 -16.90 30.06 -1.84
CA HIS A 54 -16.68 29.86 -0.41
C HIS A 54 -17.19 31.08 0.36
N VAL A 55 -17.91 30.86 1.46
CA VAL A 55 -18.37 31.94 2.35
C VAL A 55 -17.23 32.29 3.30
N MET A 56 -16.64 33.47 3.13
CA MET A 56 -15.61 33.97 4.04
C MET A 56 -16.23 34.43 5.36
N LYS A 57 -15.61 34.02 6.47
CA LYS A 57 -16.03 34.41 7.83
C LYS A 57 -14.84 34.97 8.60
N ASP A 58 -15.11 36.05 9.31
CA ASP A 58 -14.13 36.71 10.16
C ASP A 58 -14.14 36.13 11.57
N TYR A 59 -12.96 35.87 12.09
CA TYR A 59 -12.75 35.40 13.45
C TYR A 59 -11.73 36.26 14.17
N ASN A 60 -11.89 36.40 15.50
CA ASN A 60 -10.84 36.95 16.35
C ASN A 60 -9.85 35.87 16.73
N LEU A 61 -8.60 36.02 16.33
CA LEU A 61 -7.56 35.02 16.58
C LEU A 61 -7.30 34.80 18.07
N ALA A 62 -7.58 35.81 18.93
CA ALA A 62 -7.46 35.68 20.38
C ALA A 62 -8.44 34.64 21.00
N ASP A 63 -9.51 34.29 20.26
CA ASP A 63 -10.46 33.28 20.73
C ASP A 63 -10.01 31.83 20.41
N PHE A 64 -8.87 31.69 19.74
CA PHE A 64 -8.33 30.39 19.34
C PHE A 64 -7.34 29.80 20.36
N LYS A 65 -7.29 28.50 20.40
CA LYS A 65 -6.16 27.71 20.93
C LYS A 65 -5.57 26.87 19.82
N ILE A 66 -4.29 26.50 19.95
CA ILE A 66 -3.65 25.55 19.04
C ILE A 66 -3.80 24.15 19.64
N VAL A 67 -4.32 23.22 18.83
CA VAL A 67 -4.54 21.84 19.23
C VAL A 67 -3.76 20.91 18.31
N TYR A 68 -3.03 19.93 18.85
CA TYR A 68 -2.29 18.98 18.05
C TYR A 68 -2.70 17.53 18.33
N GLY A 69 -2.74 16.72 17.26
CA GLY A 69 -2.90 15.28 17.30
C GLY A 69 -1.55 14.60 17.14
N GLY A 70 -1.25 13.59 18.00
CA GLY A 70 0.04 12.90 18.00
C GLY A 70 1.19 13.72 18.57
N ASN A 71 2.06 13.09 19.38
CA ASN A 71 3.17 13.79 20.08
C ASN A 71 4.20 14.37 19.10
N GLN A 72 4.33 13.79 17.90
CA GLN A 72 5.21 14.25 16.82
C GLN A 72 4.89 15.65 16.31
N ASN A 73 3.67 16.13 16.54
CA ASN A 73 3.19 17.43 16.06
C ASN A 73 3.35 18.57 17.08
N LEU A 74 3.83 18.29 18.31
CA LEU A 74 4.04 19.32 19.35
C LEU A 74 4.99 20.41 18.88
N GLU A 75 6.11 20.06 18.25
CA GLU A 75 7.10 21.02 17.74
C GLU A 75 6.48 21.96 16.69
N LEU A 76 5.62 21.42 15.81
CA LEU A 76 4.91 22.22 14.81
C LEU A 76 3.88 23.16 15.47
N ALA A 77 3.21 22.70 16.51
CA ALA A 77 2.24 23.52 17.26
C ALA A 77 2.92 24.70 17.98
N GLU A 78 4.07 24.45 18.61
CA GLU A 78 4.86 25.52 19.21
C GLU A 78 5.45 26.48 18.16
N SER A 79 5.88 25.97 17.01
CA SER A 79 6.32 26.79 15.88
C SER A 79 5.20 27.70 15.36
N LEU A 80 3.98 27.18 15.20
CA LEU A 80 2.82 27.94 14.79
C LEU A 80 2.50 29.04 15.80
N LYS A 81 2.49 28.73 17.10
CA LYS A 81 2.29 29.72 18.19
C LYS A 81 3.27 30.88 18.06
N ASN A 82 4.57 30.58 17.92
CA ASN A 82 5.61 31.60 17.84
C ASN A 82 5.43 32.48 16.58
N LYS A 83 5.14 31.88 15.42
CA LYS A 83 4.90 32.61 14.16
C LYS A 83 3.66 33.53 14.25
N ILE A 84 2.57 33.06 14.88
CA ILE A 84 1.37 33.86 15.10
C ILE A 84 1.70 35.06 15.99
N LYS A 85 2.38 34.84 17.13
CA LYS A 85 2.78 35.90 18.05
C LYS A 85 3.67 36.94 17.36
N GLU A 86 4.66 36.50 16.60
CA GLU A 86 5.56 37.38 15.85
C GLU A 86 4.79 38.23 14.83
N LYS A 87 3.87 37.62 14.07
CA LYS A 87 3.14 38.31 12.98
C LYS A 87 2.01 39.20 13.45
N THR A 88 1.22 38.72 14.41
CA THR A 88 -0.05 39.33 14.78
C THR A 88 -0.03 40.01 16.16
N GLY A 89 0.94 39.69 17.00
CA GLY A 89 1.00 40.08 18.42
C GLY A 89 0.11 39.23 19.33
N VAL A 90 -0.69 38.31 18.80
CA VAL A 90 -1.60 37.45 19.58
C VAL A 90 -0.85 36.24 20.14
N GLU A 91 -1.00 35.98 21.44
CA GLU A 91 -0.44 34.81 22.08
C GLU A 91 -1.49 33.72 22.32
N LEU A 92 -1.28 32.54 21.75
CA LEU A 92 -2.20 31.40 21.83
C LEU A 92 -1.65 30.33 22.79
N SER A 93 -2.57 29.60 23.43
CA SER A 93 -2.21 28.37 24.17
C SER A 93 -2.04 27.19 23.23
N VAL A 94 -1.21 26.20 23.65
CA VAL A 94 -1.02 24.94 22.93
C VAL A 94 -1.47 23.78 23.83
N ALA A 95 -2.28 22.86 23.28
CA ALA A 95 -2.76 21.70 24.00
C ALA A 95 -2.82 20.47 23.10
N LYS A 96 -2.65 19.28 23.67
CA LYS A 96 -2.93 18.01 22.98
C LYS A 96 -4.44 17.85 22.82
N GLY A 97 -4.90 17.46 21.62
CA GLY A 97 -6.31 17.22 21.36
C GLY A 97 -6.81 15.95 22.04
N THR A 98 -7.85 16.09 22.86
CA THR A 98 -8.58 15.00 23.51
C THR A 98 -10.08 15.25 23.38
N ALA A 99 -10.91 14.24 23.54
CA ALA A 99 -12.36 14.39 23.49
C ALA A 99 -12.89 15.35 24.59
N SER A 100 -12.20 15.42 25.74
CA SER A 100 -12.61 16.26 26.87
C SER A 100 -12.28 17.75 26.72
N ASN A 101 -11.46 18.15 25.74
CA ASN A 101 -11.09 19.54 25.51
C ASN A 101 -11.55 20.07 24.13
N ASP A 102 -12.55 19.41 23.50
CA ASP A 102 -13.12 19.82 22.21
C ASP A 102 -14.15 20.95 22.41
N GLU A 103 -13.65 22.16 22.59
CA GLU A 103 -14.46 23.36 22.77
C GLU A 103 -13.79 24.60 22.16
N GLY A 104 -14.61 25.60 21.78
CA GLY A 104 -14.14 26.90 21.26
C GLY A 104 -13.48 26.82 19.87
N CYS A 105 -12.84 27.92 19.47
CA CYS A 105 -12.10 28.01 18.21
C CYS A 105 -10.73 27.36 18.32
N GLU A 106 -10.30 26.64 17.30
CA GLU A 106 -9.06 25.86 17.32
C GLU A 106 -8.30 25.95 16.00
N LEU A 107 -6.99 26.13 16.08
CA LEU A 107 -6.05 25.81 15.00
C LEU A 107 -5.52 24.40 15.22
N ILE A 108 -5.84 23.48 14.35
CA ILE A 108 -5.64 22.05 14.56
C ILE A 108 -4.50 21.54 13.68
N ILE A 109 -3.52 20.86 14.28
CA ILE A 109 -2.37 20.28 13.60
C ILE A 109 -2.41 18.75 13.73
N GLY A 110 -2.32 18.05 12.60
CA GLY A 110 -2.37 16.59 12.54
C GLY A 110 -3.74 16.03 12.88
N ASN A 111 -3.83 14.71 13.02
CA ASN A 111 -5.08 14.02 13.33
C ASN A 111 -5.40 14.14 14.83
N ALA A 112 -6.09 15.19 15.22
CA ALA A 112 -6.58 15.38 16.59
C ALA A 112 -7.94 14.67 16.79
N VAL A 113 -8.35 14.53 18.07
CA VAL A 113 -9.67 13.95 18.39
C VAL A 113 -10.76 15.00 18.13
N ARG A 114 -11.06 15.28 16.86
CA ARG A 114 -12.02 16.26 16.36
C ARG A 114 -12.77 15.71 15.15
N ALA A 115 -14.05 16.11 15.00
CA ALA A 115 -14.84 15.68 13.85
C ALA A 115 -14.20 16.11 12.52
N ILE A 116 -13.74 17.36 12.41
CA ILE A 116 -13.03 17.85 11.22
C ILE A 116 -11.75 17.06 10.93
N SER A 117 -10.96 16.72 11.95
CA SER A 117 -9.77 15.89 11.76
C SER A 117 -10.14 14.50 11.25
N THR A 118 -11.17 13.87 11.83
CA THR A 118 -11.65 12.57 11.36
C THR A 118 -12.07 12.61 9.90
N ALA A 119 -12.81 13.64 9.48
CA ALA A 119 -13.22 13.83 8.09
C ALA A 119 -12.02 14.07 7.16
N CYS A 120 -11.05 14.90 7.58
CA CYS A 120 -9.85 15.19 6.79
C CYS A 120 -8.92 13.99 6.62
N TYR A 121 -8.86 13.11 7.62
CA TYR A 121 -8.00 11.91 7.64
C TYR A 121 -8.78 10.62 7.38
N ASP A 122 -9.95 10.69 6.75
CA ASP A 122 -10.64 9.54 6.18
C ASP A 122 -9.95 9.13 4.87
N TYR A 123 -9.05 8.18 4.96
CA TYR A 123 -8.20 7.75 3.86
C TYR A 123 -8.98 7.20 2.66
N LYS A 124 -10.12 6.55 2.87
CA LYS A 124 -10.92 5.98 1.78
C LYS A 124 -11.52 7.05 0.85
N ASN A 125 -11.93 8.17 1.44
CA ASN A 125 -12.66 9.23 0.74
C ASN A 125 -11.89 10.57 0.70
N ASN A 126 -10.69 10.60 1.28
CA ASN A 126 -9.96 11.85 1.48
C ASN A 126 -9.21 12.30 0.23
N LYS A 127 -9.76 13.27 -0.45
CA LYS A 127 -9.14 13.95 -1.60
C LYS A 127 -7.90 14.78 -1.25
N TYR A 128 -7.55 14.92 0.04
CA TYR A 128 -6.45 15.74 0.52
C TYR A 128 -5.21 14.93 0.94
N MET A 129 -5.24 13.61 0.81
CA MET A 129 -4.12 12.74 1.22
C MET A 129 -2.80 13.08 0.52
N ASP A 130 -2.87 13.55 -0.71
CA ASP A 130 -1.74 13.95 -1.54
C ASP A 130 -1.46 15.46 -1.51
N SER A 131 -2.11 16.22 -0.62
CA SER A 131 -2.01 17.67 -0.60
C SER A 131 -1.88 18.22 0.83
N ASN A 132 -1.45 19.45 0.94
CA ASN A 132 -1.62 20.28 2.10
C ASN A 132 -2.87 21.15 1.91
N GLY A 133 -3.42 21.68 2.99
CA GLY A 133 -4.62 22.50 2.91
C GLY A 133 -5.03 23.06 4.26
N ILE A 134 -6.00 23.98 4.19
CA ILE A 134 -6.66 24.55 5.34
C ILE A 134 -8.14 24.37 5.17
N LEU A 135 -8.78 23.72 6.12
CA LEU A 135 -10.23 23.57 6.17
C LEU A 135 -10.74 24.21 7.45
N CYS A 136 -11.90 24.85 7.36
CA CYS A 136 -12.56 25.47 8.50
C CYS A 136 -14.01 24.99 8.57
N ASP A 137 -14.42 24.54 9.75
CA ASP A 137 -15.80 24.24 10.07
C ASP A 137 -16.11 24.81 11.46
N ASN A 138 -16.99 25.80 11.52
CA ASN A 138 -17.45 26.42 12.77
C ASN A 138 -16.31 26.86 13.71
N GLY A 139 -15.26 27.47 13.17
CA GLY A 139 -14.08 27.92 13.92
C GLY A 139 -13.08 26.81 14.28
N LYS A 140 -13.29 25.59 13.83
CA LYS A 140 -12.28 24.53 13.86
C LYS A 140 -11.48 24.60 12.57
N VAL A 141 -10.25 25.04 12.63
CA VAL A 141 -9.36 25.23 11.48
C VAL A 141 -8.33 24.14 11.43
N GLN A 142 -8.47 23.18 10.54
CA GLN A 142 -7.52 22.12 10.32
C GLN A 142 -6.40 22.57 9.39
N LEU A 143 -5.16 22.62 9.88
CA LEU A 143 -3.96 22.79 9.06
C LEU A 143 -3.54 21.39 8.59
N LEU A 144 -4.01 21.02 7.39
CA LEU A 144 -3.92 19.67 6.87
C LEU A 144 -2.54 19.37 6.30
N GLY A 145 -2.09 18.16 6.52
CA GLY A 145 -0.90 17.55 5.92
C GLY A 145 -0.64 16.21 6.59
N ILE A 146 -0.15 15.26 5.82
CA ILE A 146 0.11 13.91 6.31
C ILE A 146 1.50 13.83 6.94
N GLU A 147 2.48 14.48 6.34
CA GLU A 147 3.84 14.54 6.83
C GLU A 147 4.16 15.87 7.50
N LYS A 148 5.21 15.87 8.33
CA LYS A 148 5.72 17.09 8.98
C LYS A 148 5.97 18.22 7.98
N ARG A 149 6.47 17.89 6.78
CA ARG A 149 6.72 18.86 5.70
C ARG A 149 5.42 19.48 5.19
N THR A 150 4.42 18.67 4.88
CA THR A 150 3.14 19.12 4.34
C THR A 150 2.32 19.92 5.35
N ILE A 151 2.36 19.51 6.63
CA ILE A 151 1.77 20.30 7.72
C ILE A 151 2.47 21.65 7.83
N LYS A 152 3.82 21.69 7.74
CA LYS A 152 4.57 22.94 7.77
C LYS A 152 4.19 23.87 6.63
N GLU A 153 3.95 23.36 5.43
CA GLU A 153 3.50 24.16 4.29
C GLU A 153 2.10 24.75 4.52
N SER A 154 1.18 23.98 5.12
CA SER A 154 -0.13 24.51 5.54
C SER A 154 0.01 25.59 6.62
N ILE A 155 0.93 25.42 7.56
CA ILE A 155 1.27 26.45 8.56
C ILE A 155 1.81 27.70 7.86
N ASP A 156 2.77 27.54 6.97
CA ASP A 156 3.39 28.66 6.25
C ASP A 156 2.35 29.40 5.38
N TYR A 157 1.44 28.66 4.74
CA TYR A 157 0.33 29.26 4.00
C TYR A 157 -0.61 30.06 4.91
N PHE A 158 -1.01 29.50 6.07
CA PHE A 158 -1.83 30.21 7.06
C PHE A 158 -1.18 31.53 7.50
N ILE A 159 0.08 31.48 7.84
CA ILE A 159 0.86 32.65 8.30
C ILE A 159 1.00 33.71 7.19
N ASN A 160 1.24 33.29 5.95
CA ASN A 160 1.54 34.23 4.85
C ASN A 160 0.30 34.79 4.19
N ASN A 161 -0.82 34.06 4.18
CA ASN A 161 -2.00 34.42 3.39
C ASN A 161 -3.26 34.73 4.24
N ILE A 162 -3.35 34.18 5.47
CA ILE A 162 -4.55 34.32 6.32
C ILE A 162 -4.29 35.25 7.51
N ALA A 163 -3.18 35.02 8.24
CA ALA A 163 -2.77 35.89 9.33
C ALA A 163 -2.24 37.22 8.80
N LYS A 164 -2.72 38.35 9.34
CA LYS A 164 -2.33 39.71 8.92
C LYS A 164 -1.41 40.34 9.93
N ASP A 165 -0.48 41.16 9.45
CA ASP A 165 0.48 41.87 10.31
C ASP A 165 -0.23 42.77 11.31
N ASN A 166 0.13 42.63 12.59
CA ASN A 166 -0.41 43.40 13.71
C ASN A 166 -1.96 43.38 13.81
N SER A 167 -2.61 42.30 13.37
CA SER A 167 -4.06 42.14 13.42
C SER A 167 -4.46 40.84 14.13
N ALA A 168 -5.43 40.94 15.01
CA ALA A 168 -6.07 39.80 15.65
C ALA A 168 -7.20 39.19 14.78
N THR A 169 -7.57 39.82 13.66
CA THR A 169 -8.66 39.33 12.81
C THR A 169 -8.11 38.49 11.68
N ILE A 170 -8.65 37.28 11.53
CA ILE A 170 -8.45 36.41 10.37
C ILE A 170 -9.75 36.23 9.61
N SER A 171 -9.66 36.15 8.27
CA SER A 171 -10.78 35.83 7.41
C SER A 171 -10.50 34.51 6.71
N ILE A 172 -11.39 33.53 6.86
CA ILE A 172 -11.18 32.18 6.37
C ILE A 172 -12.48 31.61 5.77
N ALA A 173 -12.37 30.82 4.73
CA ALA A 173 -13.50 30.13 4.12
C ALA A 173 -14.00 29.01 5.04
N GLU A 174 -15.31 28.98 5.32
CA GLU A 174 -15.94 27.97 6.20
C GLU A 174 -15.86 26.53 5.63
N GLU A 175 -15.73 26.36 4.33
CA GLU A 175 -15.61 25.05 3.70
C GLU A 175 -14.16 24.71 3.28
N GLY A 176 -13.20 25.52 3.73
CA GLY A 176 -11.79 25.30 3.49
C GLY A 176 -11.18 26.23 2.45
N ALA A 177 -9.93 26.60 2.69
CA ALA A 177 -9.04 27.20 1.71
C ALA A 177 -7.88 26.22 1.49
N LEU A 178 -7.77 25.68 0.29
CA LEU A 178 -6.64 24.83 -0.06
C LEU A 178 -5.45 25.72 -0.37
N CYS A 179 -4.34 25.50 0.31
CA CYS A 179 -3.06 25.98 -0.17
C CYS A 179 -2.61 25.16 -1.38
N ASP A 180 -1.61 25.66 -2.09
CA ASP A 180 -1.08 24.97 -3.26
C ASP A 180 -0.83 23.50 -2.95
N LYS A 181 -1.43 22.65 -3.74
CA LYS A 181 -1.22 21.22 -3.66
C LYS A 181 0.26 20.97 -3.83
N ILE A 182 0.85 20.29 -2.86
CA ILE A 182 2.09 19.61 -3.13
C ILE A 182 1.73 18.55 -4.13
N ASN A 183 2.06 18.84 -5.36
CA ASN A 183 1.71 17.97 -6.45
C ASN A 183 2.67 16.78 -6.46
N LEU A 184 2.45 15.89 -5.49
CA LEU A 184 3.06 14.56 -5.60
C LEU A 184 2.55 13.83 -6.84
N SER A 185 1.44 14.24 -7.37
CA SER A 185 0.92 13.81 -8.66
C SER A 185 1.77 14.28 -9.83
N THR A 186 2.70 15.20 -9.66
CA THR A 186 3.79 15.34 -10.64
C THR A 186 4.54 14.03 -10.75
N GLU A 187 4.53 13.24 -9.69
CA GLU A 187 4.91 11.85 -9.72
C GLU A 187 3.67 10.99 -10.03
N LYS A 188 3.05 11.21 -11.19
CA LYS A 188 1.98 10.35 -11.77
C LYS A 188 2.37 8.86 -11.85
N ILE A 189 3.53 8.52 -11.30
CA ILE A 189 4.04 7.16 -11.14
C ILE A 189 3.08 6.30 -10.31
N TYR A 190 2.29 6.89 -9.42
CA TYR A 190 1.35 6.16 -8.59
C TYR A 190 0.06 5.80 -9.30
N LYS A 191 -0.35 6.55 -10.32
CA LYS A 191 -1.58 6.25 -11.04
C LYS A 191 -1.40 5.05 -11.96
N LYS A 192 -2.36 4.14 -11.94
CA LYS A 192 -2.47 3.10 -12.95
C LYS A 192 -2.66 3.74 -14.33
N ALA A 193 -2.09 3.12 -15.37
CA ALA A 193 -2.31 3.58 -16.74
C ALA A 193 -3.76 3.37 -17.19
N ASP A 194 -4.38 2.29 -16.70
CA ASP A 194 -5.77 1.93 -16.91
C ASP A 194 -6.36 1.50 -15.56
N ALA A 195 -7.54 2.02 -15.22
CA ALA A 195 -8.24 1.68 -13.97
C ALA A 195 -8.58 0.18 -13.88
N SER A 196 -8.72 -0.50 -15.02
CA SER A 196 -8.96 -1.94 -15.07
C SER A 196 -7.73 -2.79 -14.78
N ASP A 197 -6.51 -2.23 -14.88
CA ASP A 197 -5.29 -2.94 -14.52
C ASP A 197 -5.31 -3.36 -13.05
N ILE A 198 -4.78 -4.55 -12.76
CA ILE A 198 -4.56 -4.99 -11.39
C ILE A 198 -3.16 -4.55 -10.99
N ARG A 199 -3.05 -3.84 -9.86
CA ARG A 199 -1.77 -3.48 -9.26
C ARG A 199 -1.49 -4.33 -8.05
N ILE A 200 -0.39 -5.05 -8.09
CA ILE A 200 0.17 -5.74 -6.94
C ILE A 200 1.43 -5.02 -6.45
N VAL A 201 1.60 -4.97 -5.14
CA VAL A 201 2.74 -4.30 -4.49
C VAL A 201 3.37 -5.22 -3.49
N THR A 202 4.69 -5.39 -3.52
CA THR A 202 5.47 -5.99 -2.43
C THR A 202 6.29 -4.93 -1.74
N ASN A 203 6.36 -5.00 -0.40
CA ASN A 203 7.13 -4.06 0.38
C ASN A 203 7.51 -4.63 1.76
N ASN A 204 8.79 -4.73 2.03
CA ASN A 204 9.30 -4.89 3.38
C ASN A 204 9.10 -3.56 4.13
N ILE A 205 8.29 -3.56 5.21
CA ILE A 205 7.92 -2.34 5.95
C ILE A 205 8.76 -2.13 7.20
N LEU A 206 9.79 -2.92 7.41
CA LEU A 206 10.73 -2.90 8.53
C LEU A 206 10.07 -3.15 9.89
N GLN A 207 10.56 -4.17 10.59
CA GLN A 207 10.13 -4.50 11.96
C GLN A 207 10.34 -3.35 12.93
N GLU A 208 9.41 -3.12 13.85
CA GLU A 208 9.54 -2.14 14.93
C GLU A 208 10.74 -2.47 15.84
N TRP A 209 11.05 -3.76 16.02
CA TRP A 209 12.22 -4.18 16.76
C TRP A 209 13.53 -3.74 16.10
N ILE A 210 13.67 -3.91 14.77
CA ILE A 210 14.85 -3.46 14.00
C ILE A 210 14.93 -1.94 14.00
N ALA A 211 13.81 -1.26 13.76
CA ALA A 211 13.72 0.19 13.83
C ALA A 211 14.19 0.76 15.16
N THR A 212 13.88 0.07 16.27
CA THR A 212 14.27 0.46 17.62
C THR A 212 15.71 0.10 17.97
N ASN A 213 16.12 -1.14 17.69
CA ASN A 213 17.36 -1.70 18.24
C ASN A 213 18.53 -1.59 17.28
N THR A 214 18.30 -1.61 15.98
CA THR A 214 19.35 -1.51 14.96
C THR A 214 19.49 -0.07 14.47
N TYR A 215 18.41 0.52 13.95
CA TYR A 215 18.45 1.88 13.39
C TYR A 215 18.30 2.99 14.43
N LYS A 216 17.96 2.65 15.69
CA LYS A 216 17.83 3.63 16.79
C LYS A 216 16.87 4.78 16.46
N LEU A 217 15.80 4.52 15.73
CA LEU A 217 14.82 5.53 15.40
C LEU A 217 14.19 6.12 16.66
N SER A 218 13.99 7.43 16.68
CA SER A 218 13.31 8.10 17.80
C SER A 218 11.87 7.59 17.97
N ALA A 219 11.31 7.68 19.17
CA ALA A 219 9.92 7.32 19.43
C ALA A 219 8.96 8.05 18.48
N THR A 220 9.16 9.36 18.26
CA THR A 220 8.37 10.17 17.32
C THR A 220 8.44 9.62 15.88
N LYS A 221 9.64 9.23 15.40
CA LYS A 221 9.79 8.66 14.05
C LYS A 221 9.11 7.31 13.94
N ARG A 222 9.21 6.45 14.95
CA ARG A 222 8.51 5.16 14.97
C ARG A 222 6.98 5.32 15.00
N GLU A 223 6.48 6.31 15.75
CA GLU A 223 5.04 6.63 15.78
C GLU A 223 4.53 7.17 14.44
N SER A 224 5.34 7.93 13.68
CA SER A 224 4.92 8.49 12.39
C SER A 224 4.88 7.44 11.27
N ARG A 225 5.59 6.33 11.39
CA ARG A 225 5.75 5.33 10.32
C ARG A 225 4.42 4.77 9.80
N ILE A 226 3.44 4.53 10.69
CA ILE A 226 2.12 4.04 10.26
C ILE A 226 1.41 5.06 9.35
N TYR A 227 1.43 6.34 9.69
CA TYR A 227 0.80 7.39 8.90
C TYR A 227 1.53 7.61 7.57
N GLU A 228 2.85 7.52 7.56
CA GLU A 228 3.67 7.59 6.35
C GLU A 228 3.35 6.42 5.41
N LEU A 229 3.27 5.20 5.96
CA LEU A 229 2.90 4.00 5.21
C LEU A 229 1.50 4.12 4.62
N ILE A 230 0.51 4.50 5.42
CA ILE A 230 -0.88 4.63 4.98
C ILE A 230 -1.00 5.71 3.90
N SER A 231 -0.29 6.83 4.04
CA SER A 231 -0.25 7.89 3.02
C SER A 231 0.30 7.38 1.68
N ALA A 232 1.39 6.61 1.73
CA ALA A 232 1.95 5.99 0.54
C ALA A 232 0.94 5.05 -0.14
N TYR A 233 0.27 4.21 0.63
CA TYR A 233 -0.66 3.22 0.07
C TYR A 233 -1.99 3.81 -0.38
N ALA A 234 -2.43 4.92 0.18
CA ALA A 234 -3.55 5.71 -0.35
C ALA A 234 -3.26 6.24 -1.77
N LEU A 235 -1.98 6.56 -2.06
CA LEU A 235 -1.52 7.07 -3.36
C LEU A 235 -1.18 5.96 -4.36
N LEU A 236 -0.68 4.81 -3.89
CA LEU A 236 -0.22 3.72 -4.76
C LEU A 236 -1.35 3.02 -5.52
N GLU A 237 -2.60 3.21 -5.14
CA GLU A 237 -3.78 2.55 -5.76
C GLU A 237 -3.59 1.03 -5.89
N ALA A 238 -2.94 0.42 -4.89
CA ALA A 238 -2.68 -1.01 -4.91
C ALA A 238 -3.99 -1.80 -4.78
N ASP A 239 -4.11 -2.90 -5.52
CA ASP A 239 -5.25 -3.81 -5.39
C ASP A 239 -4.92 -4.97 -4.44
N ILE A 240 -3.66 -5.40 -4.45
CA ILE A 240 -3.15 -6.49 -3.63
C ILE A 240 -1.78 -6.07 -3.10
N MET A 241 -1.53 -6.30 -1.82
CA MET A 241 -0.26 -5.95 -1.18
C MET A 241 0.29 -7.12 -0.39
N GLY A 242 1.58 -7.38 -0.55
CA GLY A 242 2.35 -8.27 0.31
C GLY A 242 3.35 -7.46 1.12
N PHE A 243 3.16 -7.43 2.43
CA PHE A 243 4.13 -6.82 3.32
C PHE A 243 5.10 -7.88 3.87
N GLN A 244 6.30 -7.46 4.21
CA GLN A 244 7.27 -8.28 4.93
C GLN A 244 7.70 -7.53 6.19
N GLU A 245 8.22 -8.26 7.16
CA GLU A 245 8.66 -7.75 8.46
C GLU A 245 7.56 -7.09 9.31
N VAL A 246 6.33 -7.57 9.18
CA VAL A 246 5.20 -7.07 9.98
C VAL A 246 5.23 -7.77 11.34
N ASP A 247 6.00 -7.25 12.29
CA ASP A 247 6.05 -7.80 13.64
C ASP A 247 4.77 -7.47 14.44
N PRO A 248 4.57 -8.10 15.62
CA PRO A 248 3.35 -7.89 16.42
C PRO A 248 3.08 -6.42 16.76
N ASP A 249 4.11 -5.58 16.88
CA ASP A 249 3.94 -4.16 17.22
C ASP A 249 3.26 -3.36 16.09
N TRP A 250 3.43 -3.75 14.82
CA TRP A 250 2.67 -3.17 13.72
C TRP A 250 1.15 -3.38 13.89
N TYR A 251 0.73 -4.53 14.41
CA TYR A 251 -0.68 -4.83 14.63
C TYR A 251 -1.22 -4.21 15.91
N THR A 252 -0.51 -4.42 17.04
CA THR A 252 -1.03 -4.12 18.37
C THR A 252 -0.73 -2.69 18.81
N VAL A 253 0.38 -2.12 18.38
CA VAL A 253 0.81 -0.77 18.78
C VAL A 253 0.50 0.27 17.70
N ARG A 254 0.69 -0.11 16.41
CA ARG A 254 0.46 0.80 15.28
C ARG A 254 -0.94 0.71 14.69
N GLY A 255 -1.69 -0.36 14.98
CA GLY A 255 -3.06 -0.54 14.49
C GLY A 255 -3.13 -0.78 12.99
N LEU A 256 -2.13 -1.46 12.40
CA LEU A 256 -2.01 -1.63 10.95
C LEU A 256 -3.30 -2.14 10.30
N ASN A 257 -3.96 -3.13 10.90
CA ASN A 257 -5.21 -3.67 10.35
C ASN A 257 -6.33 -2.64 10.28
N ASP A 258 -6.47 -1.82 11.33
CA ASP A 258 -7.52 -0.80 11.39
C ASP A 258 -7.24 0.31 10.37
N GLU A 259 -5.98 0.70 10.23
CA GLU A 259 -5.59 1.72 9.25
C GLU A 259 -5.75 1.20 7.80
N MET A 260 -5.36 -0.04 7.52
CA MET A 260 -5.58 -0.65 6.20
C MET A 260 -7.07 -0.84 5.88
N ALA A 261 -7.90 -1.17 6.88
CA ALA A 261 -9.35 -1.28 6.70
C ALA A 261 -9.99 0.07 6.31
N LYS A 262 -9.49 1.20 6.82
CA LYS A 262 -9.95 2.54 6.41
C LYS A 262 -9.68 2.83 4.92
N LEU A 263 -8.62 2.25 4.36
CA LEU A 263 -8.33 2.31 2.91
C LEU A 263 -9.15 1.31 2.08
N GLY A 264 -9.99 0.47 2.72
CA GLY A 264 -10.80 -0.54 2.04
C GLY A 264 -10.08 -1.88 1.81
N TYR A 265 -9.01 -2.15 2.56
CA TYR A 265 -8.28 -3.42 2.45
C TYR A 265 -8.61 -4.36 3.59
N ALA A 266 -8.66 -5.66 3.27
CA ALA A 266 -8.77 -6.72 4.26
C ALA A 266 -7.48 -7.57 4.28
N LEU A 267 -7.12 -8.02 5.48
CA LEU A 267 -6.06 -9.00 5.68
C LEU A 267 -6.55 -10.39 5.29
N VAL A 268 -5.72 -11.15 4.57
CA VAL A 268 -5.96 -12.59 4.36
C VAL A 268 -5.91 -13.29 5.73
N PRO A 269 -6.98 -14.02 6.13
CA PRO A 269 -7.05 -14.61 7.45
C PRO A 269 -5.93 -15.61 7.70
N ALA A 270 -5.34 -15.52 8.88
CA ALA A 270 -4.38 -16.48 9.38
C ALA A 270 -5.14 -17.54 10.20
N ASN A 271 -5.73 -18.52 9.53
CA ASN A 271 -6.40 -19.61 10.22
C ASN A 271 -5.40 -20.35 11.14
N ASN A 272 -5.68 -20.37 12.45
CA ASN A 272 -4.82 -20.94 13.50
C ASN A 272 -3.57 -20.16 13.89
N VAL A 273 -3.37 -18.95 13.40
CA VAL A 273 -2.25 -18.08 13.77
C VAL A 273 -2.78 -16.84 14.48
N LYS A 274 -2.20 -16.48 15.61
CA LYS A 274 -2.55 -15.26 16.36
C LYS A 274 -1.68 -14.09 15.88
N PHE A 275 -2.21 -12.87 15.88
CA PHE A 275 -1.46 -11.67 15.52
C PHE A 275 -0.20 -11.42 16.38
N THR A 276 -0.12 -12.00 17.56
CA THR A 276 1.06 -11.95 18.42
C THR A 276 2.12 -12.98 18.02
N ASP A 277 1.81 -13.90 17.10
CA ASP A 277 2.73 -14.92 16.66
C ASP A 277 3.63 -14.38 15.56
N ARG A 278 4.92 -14.72 15.60
CA ARG A 278 5.91 -14.33 14.57
C ARG A 278 5.60 -14.87 13.17
N GLN A 279 4.63 -15.76 13.06
CA GLN A 279 4.21 -16.39 11.82
C GLN A 279 3.51 -15.44 10.85
N ILE A 280 2.89 -14.33 11.34
CA ILE A 280 2.18 -13.37 10.49
C ILE A 280 3.11 -12.21 10.06
N LEU A 281 4.40 -12.46 9.90
CA LEU A 281 5.35 -11.43 9.47
C LEU A 281 5.21 -11.04 8.00
N ASN A 282 4.51 -11.85 7.20
CA ASN A 282 4.37 -11.66 5.76
C ASN A 282 2.89 -11.64 5.33
N PRO A 283 2.07 -10.67 5.78
CA PRO A 283 0.66 -10.61 5.45
C PRO A 283 0.40 -10.25 3.98
N ILE A 284 -0.74 -10.71 3.47
CA ILE A 284 -1.35 -10.22 2.24
C ILE A 284 -2.58 -9.40 2.61
N TYR A 285 -2.67 -8.18 2.08
CA TYR A 285 -3.87 -7.36 2.08
C TYR A 285 -4.43 -7.26 0.66
N TYR A 286 -5.75 -7.23 0.53
CA TYR A 286 -6.43 -7.09 -0.76
C TYR A 286 -7.56 -6.07 -0.67
N ASN A 287 -7.80 -5.35 -1.76
CA ASN A 287 -8.88 -4.38 -1.88
C ASN A 287 -10.23 -5.12 -1.92
N THR A 288 -11.07 -4.88 -0.92
CA THR A 288 -12.37 -5.55 -0.75
C THR A 288 -13.42 -5.09 -1.75
N ASP A 289 -13.28 -3.91 -2.34
CA ASP A 289 -14.20 -3.43 -3.37
C ASP A 289 -13.96 -4.17 -4.69
N ARG A 290 -12.71 -4.57 -4.96
CA ARG A 290 -12.30 -5.26 -6.18
C ARG A 290 -12.31 -6.78 -6.08
N PHE A 291 -11.88 -7.35 -4.98
CA PHE A 291 -11.65 -8.78 -4.85
C PHE A 291 -12.56 -9.47 -3.83
N THR A 292 -12.87 -10.73 -4.12
CA THR A 292 -13.41 -11.70 -3.16
C THR A 292 -12.31 -12.72 -2.84
N LEU A 293 -12.04 -12.95 -1.56
CA LEU A 293 -11.15 -14.02 -1.11
C LEU A 293 -11.89 -15.36 -1.23
N LEU A 294 -11.33 -16.29 -1.99
CA LEU A 294 -11.87 -17.65 -2.15
C LEU A 294 -11.20 -18.65 -1.21
N ASP A 295 -9.89 -18.52 -1.04
CA ASP A 295 -9.06 -19.39 -0.21
C ASP A 295 -7.79 -18.65 0.22
N GLY A 296 -7.15 -19.09 1.30
CA GLY A 296 -5.91 -18.45 1.75
C GLY A 296 -5.40 -19.01 3.07
N GLY A 297 -4.18 -18.67 3.40
CA GLY A 297 -3.57 -19.11 4.64
C GLY A 297 -2.08 -18.81 4.74
N TYR A 298 -1.48 -19.34 5.80
CA TYR A 298 -0.06 -19.19 6.14
C TYR A 298 0.56 -20.57 6.30
N VAL A 299 1.75 -20.76 5.75
CA VAL A 299 2.44 -22.06 5.75
C VAL A 299 3.90 -21.84 6.10
N ALA A 300 4.40 -22.67 7.04
CA ALA A 300 5.83 -22.75 7.33
C ALA A 300 6.56 -23.45 6.18
N TYR A 301 7.74 -22.96 5.83
CA TYR A 301 8.60 -23.69 4.91
C TYR A 301 9.05 -25.02 5.50
N ASN A 302 8.97 -26.05 4.69
CA ASN A 302 9.51 -27.35 5.10
C ASN A 302 11.04 -27.32 5.08
N THR A 303 11.61 -27.36 6.28
CA THR A 303 13.05 -27.30 6.50
C THR A 303 13.62 -28.63 7.00
N SER A 304 12.80 -29.69 7.03
CA SER A 304 13.18 -31.00 7.61
C SER A 304 14.39 -31.66 6.97
N ALA A 305 14.77 -31.28 5.75
CA ALA A 305 15.97 -31.72 5.06
C ALA A 305 17.24 -30.91 5.42
N LEU A 306 17.12 -29.89 6.26
CA LEU A 306 18.21 -29.03 6.67
C LEU A 306 18.66 -29.44 8.08
N GLU A 307 19.78 -30.13 8.18
CA GLU A 307 20.47 -30.33 9.47
C GLU A 307 20.75 -28.94 10.08
N ASN A 308 20.25 -28.69 11.28
CA ASN A 308 20.33 -27.41 11.98
C ASN A 308 19.70 -26.27 11.18
N GLY A 309 18.41 -26.35 10.89
CA GLY A 309 17.62 -25.28 10.24
C GLY A 309 17.75 -23.92 10.92
N PRO A 310 17.30 -22.83 10.30
CA PRO A 310 17.39 -21.50 10.86
C PRO A 310 16.70 -21.42 12.23
N TYR A 311 17.22 -20.56 13.11
CA TYR A 311 16.61 -20.32 14.43
C TYR A 311 15.19 -19.78 14.32
N ASP A 312 14.90 -19.04 13.21
CA ASP A 312 13.59 -18.51 12.91
C ASP A 312 12.93 -19.35 11.82
N GLU A 313 11.83 -20.00 12.16
CA GLU A 313 10.95 -20.63 11.20
C GLU A 313 10.43 -19.56 10.23
N ARG A 314 10.68 -19.75 8.93
CA ARG A 314 10.17 -18.83 7.90
C ARG A 314 8.86 -19.34 7.34
N TRP A 315 7.99 -18.39 7.05
CA TRP A 315 6.62 -18.62 6.57
C TRP A 315 6.37 -17.88 5.28
N TYR A 316 5.42 -18.35 4.52
CA TYR A 316 4.79 -17.59 3.45
C TYR A 316 3.29 -17.53 3.68
N SER A 317 2.66 -16.48 3.20
CA SER A 317 1.21 -16.37 3.08
C SER A 317 0.80 -16.60 1.64
N TRP A 318 -0.44 -17.04 1.44
CA TRP A 318 -1.02 -17.18 0.13
C TRP A 318 -2.50 -16.88 0.14
N ALA A 319 -3.05 -16.48 -1.02
CA ALA A 319 -4.46 -16.21 -1.23
C ALA A 319 -4.87 -16.61 -2.63
N VAL A 320 -6.12 -17.04 -2.79
CA VAL A 320 -6.82 -17.11 -4.07
C VAL A 320 -7.89 -16.03 -4.06
N LEU A 321 -7.73 -15.06 -4.94
CA LEU A 321 -8.57 -13.89 -5.05
C LEU A 321 -9.34 -13.92 -6.38
N GLN A 322 -10.65 -13.62 -6.35
CA GLN A 322 -11.47 -13.47 -7.53
C GLN A 322 -11.77 -11.99 -7.78
N ASP A 323 -11.38 -11.48 -8.94
CA ASP A 323 -11.76 -10.14 -9.40
C ASP A 323 -13.28 -10.09 -9.61
N LYS A 324 -13.97 -9.23 -8.89
CA LYS A 324 -15.44 -9.11 -8.91
C LYS A 324 -15.97 -8.60 -10.24
N THR A 325 -15.15 -7.86 -10.99
CA THR A 325 -15.55 -7.27 -12.28
C THR A 325 -15.48 -8.30 -13.40
N THR A 326 -14.39 -9.09 -13.42
CA THR A 326 -14.11 -10.01 -14.52
C THR A 326 -14.43 -11.48 -14.20
N GLY A 327 -14.59 -11.83 -12.91
CA GLY A 327 -14.72 -13.20 -12.43
C GLY A 327 -13.42 -14.02 -12.50
N LYS A 328 -12.34 -13.44 -13.03
CA LYS A 328 -11.04 -14.12 -13.14
C LYS A 328 -10.36 -14.24 -11.78
N GLN A 329 -9.50 -15.25 -11.66
CA GLN A 329 -8.87 -15.62 -10.40
C GLN A 329 -7.36 -15.43 -10.47
N VAL A 330 -6.78 -15.06 -9.32
CA VAL A 330 -5.33 -14.97 -9.13
C VAL A 330 -4.93 -15.65 -7.83
N ILE A 331 -3.91 -16.49 -7.89
CA ILE A 331 -3.21 -17.06 -6.74
C ILE A 331 -2.03 -16.15 -6.43
N VAL A 332 -1.95 -15.67 -5.20
CA VAL A 332 -0.86 -14.78 -4.75
C VAL A 332 -0.14 -15.45 -3.60
N ALA A 333 1.18 -15.51 -3.66
CA ALA A 333 2.04 -15.92 -2.56
C ALA A 333 2.97 -14.76 -2.16
N ASN A 334 3.06 -14.48 -0.87
CA ASN A 334 3.93 -13.45 -0.30
C ASN A 334 4.92 -14.07 0.69
N THR A 335 6.18 -13.68 0.62
CA THR A 335 7.24 -14.28 1.41
C THR A 335 8.31 -13.28 1.83
N HIS A 336 9.08 -13.65 2.86
CA HIS A 336 10.35 -13.03 3.21
C HIS A 336 11.38 -14.14 3.46
N PHE A 337 12.36 -14.28 2.58
CA PHE A 337 13.41 -15.28 2.73
C PHE A 337 14.43 -14.86 3.79
N ILE A 338 15.11 -15.80 4.34
CA ILE A 338 16.16 -15.54 5.31
C ILE A 338 17.35 -14.81 4.64
N TRP A 339 17.83 -13.75 5.28
CA TRP A 339 19.10 -13.15 4.89
C TRP A 339 20.27 -14.06 5.31
N GLY A 340 20.31 -14.44 6.58
CA GLY A 340 21.27 -15.34 7.18
C GLY A 340 20.70 -15.95 8.46
N TRP A 341 21.46 -16.77 9.20
CA TRP A 341 21.05 -17.20 10.52
C TRP A 341 22.23 -17.46 11.46
N GLY A 342 22.06 -17.12 12.73
CA GLY A 342 23.12 -17.16 13.71
C GLY A 342 24.32 -16.33 13.26
N ASP A 343 25.49 -16.93 13.23
CA ASP A 343 26.74 -16.39 12.72
C ASP A 343 26.93 -16.54 11.21
N VAL A 344 25.95 -17.14 10.53
CA VAL A 344 25.96 -17.38 9.08
C VAL A 344 25.45 -16.15 8.34
N ASN A 345 26.32 -15.50 7.56
CA ASN A 345 25.95 -14.36 6.73
C ASN A 345 25.13 -14.78 5.49
N GLY A 346 24.46 -13.83 4.85
CA GLY A 346 23.57 -14.05 3.73
C GLY A 346 24.22 -14.65 2.48
N SER A 347 25.53 -14.56 2.33
CA SER A 347 26.30 -15.16 1.22
C SER A 347 26.80 -16.57 1.50
N SER A 348 26.55 -17.14 2.68
CA SER A 348 26.95 -18.50 2.98
C SER A 348 26.19 -19.51 2.10
N GLN A 349 26.88 -20.63 1.73
CA GLN A 349 26.27 -21.70 0.94
C GLN A 349 25.01 -22.28 1.61
N LYS A 350 24.99 -22.28 2.94
CA LYS A 350 23.86 -22.76 3.74
C LYS A 350 22.64 -21.86 3.61
N ALA A 351 22.82 -20.52 3.70
CA ALA A 351 21.75 -19.57 3.51
C ALA A 351 21.22 -19.60 2.05
N ILE A 352 22.10 -19.68 1.07
CA ILE A 352 21.76 -19.83 -0.35
C ILE A 352 20.93 -21.09 -0.57
N TYR A 353 21.38 -22.23 -0.06
CA TYR A 353 20.66 -23.49 -0.19
C TYR A 353 19.26 -23.42 0.42
N TYR A 354 19.11 -22.77 1.59
CA TYR A 354 17.82 -22.59 2.23
C TYR A 354 16.88 -21.76 1.38
N ARG A 355 17.33 -20.61 0.89
CA ARG A 355 16.53 -19.75 0.00
C ARG A 355 16.10 -20.46 -1.28
N ASN A 356 17.00 -21.28 -1.87
CA ASN A 356 16.69 -22.09 -3.04
C ASN A 356 15.53 -23.06 -2.74
N LYS A 357 15.56 -23.74 -1.57
CA LYS A 357 14.48 -24.65 -1.15
C LYS A 357 13.17 -23.93 -0.88
N CYS A 358 13.20 -22.69 -0.39
CA CYS A 358 12.01 -21.87 -0.27
C CYS A 358 11.44 -21.50 -1.64
N ALA A 359 12.27 -21.13 -2.61
CA ALA A 359 11.84 -20.82 -3.97
C ALA A 359 11.17 -22.02 -4.67
N GLU A 360 11.77 -23.24 -4.53
CA GLU A 360 11.19 -24.48 -5.04
C GLU A 360 9.78 -24.73 -4.47
N GLN A 361 9.58 -24.48 -3.17
CA GLN A 361 8.28 -24.67 -2.50
C GLN A 361 7.23 -23.67 -2.97
N LEU A 362 7.61 -22.43 -3.29
CA LEU A 362 6.68 -21.45 -3.84
C LEU A 362 6.24 -21.81 -5.26
N VAL A 363 7.14 -22.29 -6.10
CA VAL A 363 6.78 -22.83 -7.43
C VAL A 363 5.80 -24.00 -7.30
N ALA A 364 6.08 -24.92 -6.36
CA ALA A 364 5.20 -26.06 -6.10
C ALA A 364 3.83 -25.62 -5.56
N LEU A 365 3.76 -24.63 -4.68
CA LEU A 365 2.51 -24.05 -4.19
C LEU A 365 1.63 -23.55 -5.34
N ILE A 366 2.18 -22.75 -6.24
CA ILE A 366 1.42 -22.22 -7.38
C ILE A 366 0.85 -23.38 -8.22
N ALA A 367 1.68 -24.38 -8.53
CA ALA A 367 1.24 -25.55 -9.31
C ALA A 367 0.16 -26.37 -8.55
N GLU A 368 0.31 -26.57 -7.24
CA GLU A 368 -0.70 -27.24 -6.40
C GLU A 368 -2.04 -26.50 -6.41
N LYS A 369 -2.02 -25.17 -6.22
CA LYS A 369 -3.24 -24.38 -6.20
C LYS A 369 -3.91 -24.32 -7.57
N GLN A 370 -3.15 -24.37 -8.66
CA GLN A 370 -3.70 -24.44 -10.02
C GLN A 370 -4.39 -25.79 -10.33
N ILE A 371 -4.15 -26.84 -9.56
CA ILE A 371 -4.96 -28.08 -9.65
C ILE A 371 -6.40 -27.81 -9.21
N VAL A 372 -6.59 -27.02 -8.18
CA VAL A 372 -7.90 -26.66 -7.61
C VAL A 372 -8.54 -25.49 -8.36
N TYR A 373 -7.72 -24.55 -8.81
CA TYR A 373 -8.11 -23.31 -9.50
C TYR A 373 -7.42 -23.24 -10.88
N PRO A 374 -7.82 -24.09 -11.85
CA PRO A 374 -7.05 -24.33 -13.09
C PRO A 374 -6.91 -23.11 -14.00
N ASN A 375 -7.80 -22.13 -13.87
CA ASN A 375 -7.77 -20.90 -14.67
C ASN A 375 -7.14 -19.72 -13.93
N ALA A 376 -6.67 -19.92 -12.68
CA ALA A 376 -6.06 -18.87 -11.90
C ALA A 376 -4.61 -18.62 -12.34
N ALA A 377 -4.26 -17.36 -12.59
CA ALA A 377 -2.88 -16.95 -12.73
C ALA A 377 -2.17 -17.02 -11.37
N GLY A 378 -0.90 -17.39 -11.33
CA GLY A 378 -0.11 -17.42 -10.11
C GLY A 378 0.85 -16.24 -10.04
N ILE A 379 0.99 -15.65 -8.85
CA ILE A 379 1.96 -14.59 -8.56
C ILE A 379 2.74 -14.94 -7.29
N VAL A 380 4.04 -14.80 -7.34
CA VAL A 380 4.95 -14.88 -6.19
C VAL A 380 5.58 -13.51 -6.00
N MET A 381 5.53 -12.97 -4.79
CA MET A 381 6.13 -11.69 -4.44
C MET A 381 6.80 -11.74 -3.07
N GLY A 382 7.73 -10.84 -2.82
CA GLY A 382 8.33 -10.68 -1.51
C GLY A 382 9.77 -10.20 -1.55
N ASP A 383 10.32 -10.01 -0.35
CA ASP A 383 11.74 -9.85 -0.11
C ASP A 383 12.41 -11.24 -0.14
N LEU A 384 13.09 -11.53 -1.25
CA LEU A 384 13.75 -12.81 -1.45
C LEU A 384 15.18 -12.84 -0.88
N ASN A 385 15.68 -11.73 -0.33
CA ASN A 385 17.05 -11.59 0.15
C ASN A 385 18.08 -12.12 -0.86
N SER A 386 17.80 -11.95 -2.15
CA SER A 386 18.54 -12.53 -3.26
C SER A 386 18.57 -11.58 -4.43
N TYR A 387 19.75 -11.32 -4.98
CA TYR A 387 19.92 -10.42 -6.13
C TYR A 387 19.47 -11.08 -7.44
N LEU A 388 19.33 -10.25 -8.47
CA LEU A 388 18.76 -10.61 -9.79
C LEU A 388 19.44 -11.82 -10.48
N ASP A 389 20.72 -12.04 -10.25
CA ASP A 389 21.55 -13.12 -10.83
C ASP A 389 21.68 -14.37 -9.93
N SER A 390 20.90 -14.42 -8.84
CA SER A 390 20.95 -15.51 -7.87
C SER A 390 20.27 -16.80 -8.37
N ASP A 391 20.65 -17.93 -7.73
CA ASP A 391 19.98 -19.21 -7.95
C ASP A 391 18.48 -19.14 -7.66
N VAL A 392 18.06 -18.39 -6.63
CA VAL A 392 16.65 -18.15 -6.30
C VAL A 392 15.89 -17.58 -7.49
N CYS A 393 16.44 -16.53 -8.12
CA CYS A 393 15.84 -15.90 -9.29
C CYS A 393 15.80 -16.85 -10.50
N ASN A 394 16.83 -17.68 -10.67
CA ASN A 394 16.87 -18.72 -11.70
C ASN A 394 15.83 -19.81 -11.46
N ILE A 395 15.66 -20.28 -10.22
CA ILE A 395 14.63 -21.27 -9.86
C ILE A 395 13.24 -20.74 -10.17
N LEU A 396 12.90 -19.54 -9.68
CA LEU A 396 11.61 -18.92 -9.96
C LEU A 396 11.44 -18.67 -11.47
N GLY A 397 12.44 -18.11 -12.15
CA GLY A 397 12.43 -17.78 -13.58
C GLY A 397 12.30 -19.00 -14.49
N SER A 398 12.70 -20.19 -14.04
CA SER A 398 12.53 -21.44 -14.80
C SER A 398 11.04 -21.77 -15.05
N SER A 399 10.19 -21.51 -14.07
CA SER A 399 8.76 -21.83 -14.07
C SER A 399 7.85 -20.63 -14.25
N LEU A 400 8.28 -19.44 -13.85
CA LEU A 400 7.52 -18.19 -13.85
C LEU A 400 8.23 -17.13 -14.73
N ASN A 401 7.54 -16.06 -15.03
CA ASN A 401 8.13 -14.86 -15.65
C ASN A 401 8.49 -13.86 -14.57
N SER A 402 9.64 -13.19 -14.70
CA SER A 402 9.97 -12.02 -13.90
C SER A 402 9.14 -10.81 -14.37
N ALA A 403 8.40 -10.18 -13.47
CA ALA A 403 7.66 -8.95 -13.78
C ALA A 403 8.59 -7.83 -14.22
N ARG A 404 9.78 -7.73 -13.61
CA ARG A 404 10.82 -6.76 -13.97
C ARG A 404 11.28 -6.89 -15.42
N ASP A 405 11.47 -8.13 -15.90
CA ASP A 405 12.09 -8.36 -17.20
C ASP A 405 11.07 -8.33 -18.35
N THR A 406 9.84 -8.72 -18.08
CA THR A 406 8.81 -8.96 -19.09
C THR A 406 7.74 -7.87 -19.21
N SER A 407 7.66 -6.93 -18.26
CA SER A 407 6.69 -5.83 -18.35
C SER A 407 6.95 -4.92 -19.54
N ALA A 408 5.87 -4.52 -20.19
CA ALA A 408 5.91 -3.60 -21.34
C ALA A 408 6.50 -2.23 -20.97
N LYS A 409 6.17 -1.72 -19.78
CA LYS A 409 6.74 -0.50 -19.22
C LYS A 409 7.58 -0.82 -18.00
N LYS A 410 8.79 -0.27 -17.94
CA LYS A 410 9.72 -0.43 -16.84
C LYS A 410 10.08 0.93 -16.27
N VAL A 411 9.90 1.13 -14.98
CA VAL A 411 10.13 2.41 -14.31
C VAL A 411 11.11 2.20 -13.16
N ASN A 412 12.13 3.03 -13.10
CA ASN A 412 13.13 3.04 -12.03
C ASN A 412 13.84 1.68 -11.80
N VAL A 413 13.91 0.82 -12.82
CA VAL A 413 14.54 -0.51 -12.73
C VAL A 413 16.02 -0.50 -12.40
N ASN A 414 16.65 0.66 -12.46
CA ASN A 414 18.05 0.90 -12.13
C ASN A 414 18.25 1.53 -10.74
N TYR A 415 17.24 1.44 -9.88
CA TYR A 415 17.34 1.85 -8.48
C TYR A 415 17.34 0.63 -7.56
N ASP A 416 18.03 0.77 -6.42
CA ASP A 416 18.02 -0.21 -5.36
C ASP A 416 16.60 -0.33 -4.75
N SER A 417 16.20 -1.52 -4.31
CA SER A 417 14.96 -1.71 -3.57
C SER A 417 15.17 -1.69 -2.05
N ASP A 418 16.41 -1.92 -1.60
CA ASP A 418 16.83 -1.83 -0.20
C ASP A 418 17.83 -0.68 0.01
N MET A 419 17.77 -0.02 1.14
CA MET A 419 18.62 1.08 1.53
C MET A 419 19.34 0.80 2.85
N PRO A 420 20.48 1.46 3.11
CA PRO A 420 21.24 1.22 4.34
C PRO A 420 20.54 1.76 5.59
N ASN A 421 19.48 2.54 5.46
CA ASN A 421 18.71 3.08 6.58
C ASN A 421 17.36 3.67 6.11
N VAL A 422 16.44 3.86 7.06
CA VAL A 422 15.14 4.50 6.85
C VAL A 422 15.32 5.96 6.44
N GLY A 423 14.49 6.42 5.50
CA GLY A 423 14.48 7.81 5.04
C GLY A 423 15.56 8.16 4.03
N ILE A 424 16.33 7.19 3.57
CA ILE A 424 17.34 7.37 2.53
C ILE A 424 16.72 7.09 1.15
N LYS A 425 16.86 8.04 0.24
CA LYS A 425 16.43 7.85 -1.14
C LYS A 425 17.22 6.71 -1.78
N PRO A 426 16.58 5.75 -2.47
CA PRO A 426 17.27 4.68 -3.17
C PRO A 426 18.37 5.16 -4.12
N SER A 427 19.47 4.44 -4.17
CA SER A 427 20.57 4.73 -5.06
C SER A 427 20.28 4.26 -6.47
N ARG A 428 20.78 5.00 -7.46
CA ARG A 428 20.73 4.61 -8.86
C ARG A 428 22.05 3.99 -9.28
N SER A 429 21.98 2.81 -9.90
CA SER A 429 23.17 2.04 -10.30
C SER A 429 22.93 1.32 -11.63
N SER A 430 24.01 0.98 -12.34
CA SER A 430 23.97 0.03 -13.46
C SER A 430 23.76 -1.43 -13.00
N SER A 431 24.06 -1.71 -11.73
CA SER A 431 23.83 -2.99 -11.06
C SER A 431 23.10 -2.74 -9.75
N PRO A 432 21.78 -2.46 -9.80
CA PRO A 432 21.01 -2.11 -8.62
C PRO A 432 20.84 -3.30 -7.68
N LYS A 433 20.83 -3.01 -6.39
CA LYS A 433 20.52 -3.98 -5.36
C LYS A 433 19.01 -4.13 -5.29
N VAL A 434 18.48 -5.12 -5.99
CA VAL A 434 17.06 -5.47 -5.98
C VAL A 434 16.94 -6.82 -5.33
N ILE A 435 16.28 -6.87 -4.19
CA ILE A 435 16.01 -8.10 -3.42
C ILE A 435 14.50 -8.31 -3.22
N ASP A 436 13.69 -7.31 -3.55
CA ASP A 436 12.24 -7.36 -3.58
C ASP A 436 11.78 -7.71 -5.00
N HIS A 437 11.09 -8.84 -5.16
CA HIS A 437 10.79 -9.41 -6.47
C HIS A 437 9.31 -9.75 -6.64
N ILE A 438 8.86 -9.73 -7.91
CA ILE A 438 7.54 -10.20 -8.33
C ILE A 438 7.71 -11.11 -9.54
N TYR A 439 7.19 -12.34 -9.42
CA TYR A 439 7.14 -13.34 -10.47
C TYR A 439 5.69 -13.74 -10.74
N TYR A 440 5.38 -14.15 -11.97
CA TYR A 440 4.02 -14.54 -12.35
C TYR A 440 4.02 -15.72 -13.35
N THR A 441 2.92 -16.48 -13.43
CA THR A 441 2.79 -17.61 -14.33
C THR A 441 2.96 -17.20 -15.79
N LYS A 442 3.56 -18.07 -16.61
CA LYS A 442 3.85 -17.82 -18.03
C LYS A 442 2.58 -17.63 -18.89
N THR A 443 1.43 -18.03 -18.38
CA THR A 443 0.12 -17.87 -19.00
C THR A 443 -0.85 -17.18 -18.06
N GLY A 444 -1.94 -16.64 -18.62
CA GLY A 444 -3.01 -16.02 -17.83
C GLY A 444 -2.75 -14.58 -17.41
N VAL A 445 -1.59 -13.98 -17.74
CA VAL A 445 -1.22 -12.62 -17.36
C VAL A 445 -0.66 -11.86 -18.55
N THR A 446 -1.15 -10.64 -18.76
CA THR A 446 -0.50 -9.64 -19.61
C THR A 446 0.19 -8.61 -18.74
N ALA A 447 1.53 -8.62 -18.74
CA ALA A 447 2.36 -7.72 -17.93
C ALA A 447 2.40 -6.31 -18.53
N LYS A 448 1.93 -5.31 -17.80
CA LYS A 448 1.83 -3.92 -18.27
C LYS A 448 3.00 -3.07 -17.77
N ARG A 449 3.22 -3.03 -16.47
CA ARG A 449 4.21 -2.14 -15.85
C ARG A 449 4.89 -2.80 -14.66
N TYR A 450 6.18 -2.59 -14.55
CA TYR A 450 6.97 -2.85 -13.36
C TYR A 450 7.63 -1.56 -12.89
N GLU A 451 7.71 -1.31 -11.59
CA GLU A 451 8.31 -0.13 -11.01
C GLU A 451 8.94 -0.39 -9.66
N VAL A 452 10.13 0.17 -9.44
CA VAL A 452 10.69 0.43 -8.11
C VAL A 452 10.23 1.83 -7.70
N SER A 453 9.43 1.93 -6.64
CA SER A 453 8.83 3.21 -6.23
C SER A 453 9.82 4.04 -5.41
N ILE A 454 10.22 5.19 -5.93
CA ILE A 454 11.26 6.05 -5.32
C ILE A 454 10.74 7.42 -4.87
N SER A 455 9.52 7.48 -4.46
CA SER A 455 8.92 8.71 -3.96
C SER A 455 9.34 9.02 -2.52
N PRO A 456 9.39 10.31 -2.13
CA PRO A 456 9.52 10.71 -0.74
C PRO A 456 8.52 10.06 0.21
N TYR A 457 7.35 9.63 -0.27
CA TYR A 457 6.38 8.90 0.53
C TYR A 457 6.75 7.43 0.74
N THR A 458 7.50 6.83 -0.17
CA THR A 458 7.73 5.39 -0.17
C THR A 458 9.04 4.96 0.50
N TYR A 459 9.98 5.88 0.75
CA TYR A 459 11.23 5.55 1.43
C TYR A 459 11.37 6.16 2.84
N VAL A 460 10.32 6.82 3.35
CA VAL A 460 10.40 7.50 4.67
C VAL A 460 10.10 6.59 5.85
N TYR A 461 9.36 5.49 5.66
CA TYR A 461 8.91 4.62 6.75
C TYR A 461 9.67 3.30 6.85
N SER A 462 10.43 2.91 5.82
CA SER A 462 11.20 1.66 5.75
C SER A 462 12.58 1.90 5.15
N ASP A 463 13.45 0.92 5.29
CA ASP A 463 14.72 0.78 4.57
C ASP A 463 14.54 0.03 3.23
N HIS A 464 13.31 -0.33 2.87
CA HIS A 464 12.92 -0.80 1.55
C HIS A 464 11.90 0.14 0.91
N VAL A 465 11.83 0.11 -0.42
CA VAL A 465 10.77 0.79 -1.18
C VAL A 465 9.82 -0.21 -1.81
N PRO A 466 8.53 0.16 -1.99
CA PRO A 466 7.59 -0.70 -2.69
C PRO A 466 8.04 -1.03 -4.11
N VAL A 467 7.83 -2.28 -4.51
CA VAL A 467 7.96 -2.74 -5.89
C VAL A 467 6.55 -3.05 -6.41
N LEU A 468 6.21 -2.44 -7.55
CA LEU A 468 4.89 -2.47 -8.14
C LEU A 468 4.88 -3.31 -9.43
N PHE A 469 3.76 -4.00 -9.66
CA PHE A 469 3.49 -4.69 -10.91
C PHE A 469 2.03 -4.48 -11.33
N ASP A 470 1.82 -3.83 -12.49
CA ASP A 470 0.52 -3.67 -13.09
C ASP A 470 0.33 -4.70 -14.20
N PHE A 471 -0.82 -5.37 -14.20
CA PHE A 471 -1.13 -6.45 -15.14
C PHE A 471 -2.62 -6.61 -15.38
N VAL A 472 -2.95 -7.37 -16.41
CA VAL A 472 -4.32 -7.83 -16.73
C VAL A 472 -4.35 -9.35 -16.66
N LEU A 473 -5.42 -9.91 -16.10
CA LEU A 473 -5.72 -11.35 -16.19
C LEU A 473 -6.35 -11.65 -17.54
N ASN A 474 -5.77 -12.61 -18.29
CA ASN A 474 -6.23 -13.00 -19.62
C ASN A 474 -7.41 -13.94 -19.58
#